data_4268647317d4b6f9b1d84ccfe83463bd
#
_entry.id   4268647317d4b6f9b1d84ccfe83463bd
#
_cell.length_a   1.000
_cell.length_b   1.000
_cell.length_c   1.000
_cell.angle_alpha   90.00
_cell.angle_beta   90.00
_cell.angle_gamma   90.00
#
_symmetry.space_group_name_H-M   'P 1'
#
loop_
_entity.id
_entity.type
_entity.pdbx_description
1 polymer ?
#
loop_
_entity_poly.entity_id
_entity_poly.type
_entity_poly.pdbx_seq_one_letter_code
_entity_poly.pdbx_strand_id
1 'polypeptide(L)'
;MCIRDRTWLDLCSIGHPWDEASLVSAGDHLVRHPWSPRGRRPPITTVTALHEAMRPLGRFVGRPRATAALERVRVGADSPQETRLRLALVEAGLGEPTLQHVFDPGRRDAPEADLWFEDCRLVLQYDGEVHRSAEQHARDARRDQYYAERGQMTLHVTGRDVGEGYARVIEAVLRRRAQVSNGW
;
A
#
# COMPACT_ATOMS: atom_id res chain seq x y z
N MET A 1 4.82 -25.20 -6.25
CA MET A 1 5.34 -23.82 -6.49
C MET A 1 4.72 -23.30 -7.79
N CYS A 2 3.99 -22.19 -7.71
CA CYS A 2 3.44 -21.52 -8.89
C CYS A 2 4.58 -20.91 -9.72
N ILE A 3 4.41 -20.80 -11.05
CA ILE A 3 5.42 -20.20 -11.93
C ILE A 3 5.72 -18.73 -11.52
N ARG A 4 4.71 -18.02 -11.01
CA ARG A 4 4.82 -16.62 -10.57
C ARG A 4 5.58 -16.47 -9.27
N ASP A 5 5.42 -17.40 -8.32
CA ASP A 5 6.22 -17.46 -7.09
C ASP A 5 7.69 -17.63 -7.45
N ARG A 6 7.97 -18.51 -8.40
CA ARG A 6 9.34 -18.72 -8.91
C ARG A 6 9.90 -17.46 -9.55
N THR A 7 9.12 -16.79 -10.40
CA THR A 7 9.55 -15.55 -11.05
C THR A 7 9.91 -14.48 -10.03
N TRP A 8 9.12 -14.31 -8.95
CA TRP A 8 9.45 -13.37 -7.89
C TRP A 8 10.78 -13.71 -7.19
N LEU A 9 11.02 -14.99 -6.90
CA LEU A 9 12.29 -15.44 -6.32
C LEU A 9 13.47 -15.22 -7.28
N ASP A 10 13.27 -15.42 -8.57
CA ASP A 10 14.29 -15.14 -9.59
C ASP A 10 14.61 -13.63 -9.65
N LEU A 11 13.62 -12.74 -9.53
CA LEU A 11 13.83 -11.29 -9.39
C LEU A 11 14.68 -10.95 -8.15
N CYS A 12 14.46 -11.62 -7.04
CA CYS A 12 15.26 -11.43 -5.83
C CYS A 12 16.74 -11.85 -6.05
N SER A 13 17.00 -12.75 -6.99
CA SER A 13 18.36 -13.21 -7.35
C SER A 13 19.10 -12.27 -8.30
N ILE A 14 18.36 -11.41 -9.02
CA ILE A 14 18.92 -10.40 -9.91
C ILE A 14 19.23 -9.16 -9.07
N GLY A 15 20.46 -8.64 -9.17
CA GLY A 15 20.87 -7.42 -8.47
C GLY A 15 20.15 -6.16 -8.99
N HIS A 16 20.92 -5.12 -9.31
CA HIS A 16 20.41 -3.92 -9.98
C HIS A 16 19.65 -4.29 -11.29
N PRO A 17 18.48 -3.65 -11.61
CA PRO A 17 17.95 -2.42 -11.00
C PRO A 17 16.94 -2.64 -9.85
N TRP A 18 16.72 -3.86 -9.41
CA TRP A 18 15.68 -4.19 -8.42
C TRP A 18 16.16 -3.88 -6.99
N ASP A 19 15.69 -2.73 -6.45
CA ASP A 19 15.85 -2.40 -5.04
C ASP A 19 14.84 -3.17 -4.16
N GLU A 20 14.98 -3.09 -2.85
CA GLU A 20 14.09 -3.78 -1.90
C GLU A 20 12.64 -3.33 -2.06
N ALA A 21 12.39 -2.03 -2.22
CA ALA A 21 11.05 -1.50 -2.40
C ALA A 21 10.38 -2.04 -3.67
N SER A 22 11.13 -2.23 -4.75
CA SER A 22 10.65 -2.86 -5.98
C SER A 22 10.30 -4.34 -5.78
N LEU A 23 11.12 -5.08 -5.02
CA LEU A 23 10.84 -6.48 -4.70
C LEU A 23 9.62 -6.63 -3.79
N VAL A 24 9.47 -5.76 -2.79
CA VAL A 24 8.26 -5.70 -1.95
C VAL A 24 7.04 -5.38 -2.79
N SER A 25 7.14 -4.38 -3.67
CA SER A 25 6.03 -3.96 -4.55
C SER A 25 5.59 -5.08 -5.50
N ALA A 26 6.55 -5.85 -6.04
CA ALA A 26 6.24 -7.03 -6.84
C ALA A 26 5.56 -8.12 -6.00
N GLY A 27 6.00 -8.32 -4.76
CA GLY A 27 5.37 -9.23 -3.80
C GLY A 27 3.94 -8.81 -3.45
N ASP A 28 3.74 -7.53 -3.09
CA ASP A 28 2.41 -6.95 -2.80
C ASP A 28 1.47 -7.16 -4.00
N HIS A 29 1.96 -6.93 -5.23
CA HIS A 29 1.18 -7.17 -6.45
C HIS A 29 0.71 -8.63 -6.58
N LEU A 30 1.52 -9.59 -6.18
CA LEU A 30 1.16 -11.01 -6.27
C LEU A 30 0.14 -11.41 -5.23
N VAL A 31 0.19 -10.82 -4.04
CA VAL A 31 -0.68 -11.20 -2.92
C VAL A 31 -1.92 -10.31 -2.76
N ARG A 32 -2.02 -9.21 -3.51
CA ARG A 32 -3.18 -8.32 -3.47
C ARG A 32 -4.45 -9.00 -4.00
N HIS A 33 -5.59 -8.50 -3.55
CA HIS A 33 -6.90 -8.83 -4.10
C HIS A 33 -7.31 -7.77 -5.13
N PRO A 34 -7.03 -7.95 -6.44
CA PRO A 34 -7.25 -6.88 -7.41
C PRO A 34 -8.74 -6.52 -7.51
N TRP A 35 -9.01 -5.21 -7.54
CA TRP A 35 -10.37 -4.71 -7.71
C TRP A 35 -10.95 -5.07 -9.10
N SER A 36 -12.25 -5.32 -9.14
CA SER A 36 -13.02 -5.48 -10.38
C SER A 36 -14.44 -4.94 -10.17
N PRO A 37 -15.22 -4.66 -11.23
CA PRO A 37 -16.62 -4.24 -11.11
C PRO A 37 -17.53 -5.20 -10.35
N ARG A 38 -17.08 -6.46 -10.16
CA ARG A 38 -17.79 -7.51 -9.39
C ARG A 38 -17.26 -7.65 -7.96
N GLY A 39 -16.37 -6.76 -7.53
CA GLY A 39 -15.66 -6.82 -6.24
C GLY A 39 -14.21 -7.30 -6.36
N ARG A 40 -13.55 -7.45 -5.24
CA ARG A 40 -12.17 -7.90 -5.16
C ARG A 40 -12.02 -9.36 -5.62
N ARG A 41 -11.07 -9.63 -6.51
CA ARG A 41 -10.76 -10.98 -7.03
C ARG A 41 -9.74 -11.68 -6.12
N PRO A 42 -9.66 -13.02 -6.18
CA PRO A 42 -8.61 -13.76 -5.49
C PRO A 42 -7.21 -13.30 -5.92
N PRO A 43 -6.23 -13.34 -5.01
CA PRO A 43 -4.84 -12.99 -5.31
C PRO A 43 -4.21 -14.05 -6.23
N ILE A 44 -3.08 -13.67 -6.82
CA ILE A 44 -2.28 -14.59 -7.65
C ILE A 44 -1.64 -15.69 -6.79
N THR A 45 -1.15 -15.32 -5.61
CA THR A 45 -0.56 -16.19 -4.61
C THR A 45 -0.82 -15.60 -3.21
N THR A 46 -0.29 -16.25 -2.17
CA THR A 46 -0.36 -15.75 -0.80
C THR A 46 1.03 -15.57 -0.20
N VAL A 47 1.15 -14.73 0.84
CA VAL A 47 2.40 -14.57 1.59
C VAL A 47 2.93 -15.92 2.07
N THR A 48 2.03 -16.79 2.60
CA THR A 48 2.38 -18.15 3.03
C THR A 48 2.95 -18.98 1.88
N ALA A 49 2.33 -18.93 0.70
CA ALA A 49 2.80 -19.68 -0.46
C ALA A 49 4.18 -19.19 -0.94
N LEU A 50 4.45 -17.89 -0.86
CA LEU A 50 5.78 -17.33 -1.16
C LEU A 50 6.84 -17.83 -0.16
N HIS A 51 6.51 -17.89 1.13
CA HIS A 51 7.39 -18.50 2.15
C HIS A 51 7.65 -19.98 1.87
N GLU A 52 6.60 -20.73 1.54
CA GLU A 52 6.72 -22.15 1.23
C GLU A 52 7.55 -22.40 -0.04
N ALA A 53 7.44 -21.52 -1.04
CA ALA A 53 8.23 -21.59 -2.27
C ALA A 53 9.73 -21.45 -2.03
N MET A 54 10.16 -20.75 -0.97
CA MET A 54 11.56 -20.58 -0.59
C MET A 54 12.15 -21.82 0.08
N ARG A 55 11.35 -22.66 0.74
CA ARG A 55 11.83 -23.79 1.56
C ARG A 55 12.66 -24.80 0.77
N PRO A 56 12.17 -25.34 -0.38
CA PRO A 56 12.89 -26.39 -1.13
C PRO A 56 14.16 -25.90 -1.82
N LEU A 57 14.34 -24.59 -1.95
CA LEU A 57 15.47 -24.01 -2.70
C LEU A 57 16.79 -23.99 -1.87
N GLY A 58 16.74 -24.27 -0.57
CA GLY A 58 17.92 -24.26 0.29
C GLY A 58 18.66 -22.93 0.23
N ARG A 59 19.97 -22.97 -0.07
CA ARG A 59 20.75 -21.77 -0.32
C ARG A 59 20.68 -21.40 -1.80
N PHE A 60 20.23 -20.17 -2.10
CA PHE A 60 20.26 -19.60 -3.46
C PHE A 60 20.71 -18.15 -3.40
N VAL A 61 21.25 -17.67 -4.52
CA VAL A 61 21.63 -16.25 -4.68
C VAL A 61 20.34 -15.42 -4.54
N GLY A 62 20.37 -14.39 -3.70
CA GLY A 62 19.18 -13.57 -3.46
C GLY A 62 18.29 -14.02 -2.29
N ARG A 63 18.56 -15.15 -1.62
CA ARG A 63 17.78 -15.58 -0.45
C ARG A 63 17.70 -14.51 0.64
N PRO A 64 18.76 -13.80 1.02
CA PRO A 64 18.67 -12.73 2.01
C PRO A 64 17.72 -11.60 1.56
N ARG A 65 17.79 -11.21 0.28
CA ARG A 65 16.92 -10.19 -0.30
C ARG A 65 15.47 -10.64 -0.34
N ALA A 66 15.22 -11.89 -0.73
CA ALA A 66 13.88 -12.47 -0.75
C ALA A 66 13.28 -12.52 0.67
N THR A 67 14.09 -12.89 1.69
CA THR A 67 13.64 -12.92 3.08
C THR A 67 13.28 -11.51 3.56
N ALA A 68 14.19 -10.53 3.38
CA ALA A 68 13.95 -9.14 3.79
C ALA A 68 12.72 -8.55 3.09
N ALA A 69 12.58 -8.74 1.79
CA ALA A 69 11.42 -8.25 1.06
C ALA A 69 10.11 -8.91 1.54
N LEU A 70 10.12 -10.24 1.76
CA LEU A 70 8.93 -11.00 2.14
C LEU A 70 8.42 -10.63 3.54
N GLU A 71 9.30 -10.27 4.46
CA GLU A 71 8.93 -9.73 5.78
C GLU A 71 8.13 -8.43 5.69
N ARG A 72 8.31 -7.68 4.59
CA ARG A 72 7.67 -6.40 4.31
C ARG A 72 6.51 -6.48 3.32
N VAL A 73 6.27 -7.62 2.68
CA VAL A 73 5.13 -7.82 1.77
C VAL A 73 3.82 -7.79 2.56
N ARG A 74 2.85 -7.02 2.05
CA ARG A 74 1.50 -6.89 2.64
C ARG A 74 0.41 -7.07 1.59
N VAL A 75 -0.71 -7.62 2.04
CA VAL A 75 -1.94 -7.65 1.24
C VAL A 75 -2.60 -6.27 1.30
N GLY A 76 -3.02 -5.75 0.14
CA GLY A 76 -3.84 -4.55 0.08
C GLY A 76 -3.26 -3.40 -0.74
N ALA A 77 -1.95 -3.34 -1.01
CA ALA A 77 -1.42 -2.32 -1.90
C ALA A 77 -1.84 -2.58 -3.35
N ASP A 78 -2.62 -1.70 -3.95
CA ASP A 78 -3.12 -1.84 -5.33
C ASP A 78 -2.15 -1.31 -6.38
N SER A 79 -1.19 -0.50 -5.97
CA SER A 79 -0.17 0.07 -6.86
C SER A 79 1.24 0.03 -6.25
N PRO A 80 2.30 0.05 -7.09
CA PRO A 80 3.68 0.19 -6.61
C PRO A 80 3.91 1.46 -5.80
N GLN A 81 3.17 2.52 -6.07
CA GLN A 81 3.31 3.79 -5.37
C GLN A 81 2.73 3.74 -3.95
N GLU A 82 1.61 3.04 -3.76
CA GLU A 82 1.06 2.76 -2.43
C GLU A 82 2.04 1.93 -1.59
N THR A 83 2.67 0.90 -2.18
CA THR A 83 3.74 0.15 -1.51
C THR A 83 4.88 1.07 -1.09
N ARG A 84 5.40 1.92 -1.99
CA ARG A 84 6.50 2.85 -1.70
C ARG A 84 6.13 3.86 -0.61
N LEU A 85 4.93 4.42 -0.68
CA LEU A 85 4.40 5.31 0.35
C LEU A 85 4.36 4.60 1.71
N ARG A 86 3.77 3.42 1.78
CA ARG A 86 3.71 2.60 2.99
C ARG A 86 5.09 2.35 3.59
N LEU A 87 6.03 1.92 2.75
CA LEU A 87 7.40 1.64 3.19
C LEU A 87 8.08 2.89 3.75
N ALA A 88 7.94 4.04 3.11
CA ALA A 88 8.51 5.30 3.57
C ALA A 88 7.93 5.73 4.94
N LEU A 89 6.61 5.54 5.15
CA LEU A 89 5.95 5.85 6.42
C LEU A 89 6.44 4.92 7.56
N VAL A 90 6.60 3.63 7.26
CA VAL A 90 7.15 2.66 8.21
C VAL A 90 8.60 2.98 8.56
N GLU A 91 9.44 3.32 7.57
CA GLU A 91 10.85 3.71 7.76
C GLU A 91 10.99 5.01 8.56
N ALA A 92 10.01 5.92 8.44
CA ALA A 92 9.94 7.11 9.27
C ALA A 92 9.44 6.83 10.72
N GLY A 93 9.21 5.57 11.09
CA GLY A 93 8.78 5.18 12.45
C GLY A 93 7.29 5.43 12.72
N LEU A 94 6.48 5.66 11.70
CA LEU A 94 5.04 5.94 11.88
C LEU A 94 4.20 4.67 12.08
N GLY A 95 4.81 3.48 11.97
CA GLY A 95 4.11 2.20 12.04
C GLY A 95 3.41 1.82 10.74
N GLU A 96 2.81 0.64 10.73
CA GLU A 96 2.13 0.09 9.55
C GLU A 96 0.71 0.66 9.43
N PRO A 97 0.34 1.37 8.36
CA PRO A 97 -1.04 1.78 8.12
C PRO A 97 -1.91 0.59 7.72
N THR A 98 -3.21 0.67 7.97
CA THR A 98 -4.17 -0.28 7.39
C THR A 98 -4.35 0.02 5.90
N LEU A 99 -4.21 -1.01 5.07
CA LEU A 99 -4.36 -0.90 3.61
C LEU A 99 -5.80 -1.22 3.19
N GLN A 100 -6.29 -0.53 2.17
CA GLN A 100 -7.60 -0.73 1.55
C GLN A 100 -8.74 -0.82 2.59
N HIS A 101 -8.71 0.09 3.56
CA HIS A 101 -9.69 0.09 4.64
C HIS A 101 -11.08 0.51 4.16
N VAL A 102 -12.09 -0.27 4.53
CA VAL A 102 -13.52 0.00 4.26
C VAL A 102 -14.21 0.35 5.56
N PHE A 103 -14.68 1.59 5.71
CA PHE A 103 -15.37 2.06 6.93
C PHE A 103 -16.78 1.49 7.10
N ASP A 104 -17.41 1.06 6.01
CA ASP A 104 -18.75 0.48 6.01
C ASP A 104 -18.78 -0.78 5.13
N PRO A 105 -18.32 -1.92 5.65
CA PRO A 105 -18.24 -3.17 4.87
C PRO A 105 -19.61 -3.73 4.46
N GLY A 106 -20.68 -3.27 5.09
CA GLY A 106 -22.06 -3.63 4.70
C GLY A 106 -22.55 -2.88 3.45
N ARG A 107 -21.91 -1.77 3.11
CA ARG A 107 -22.26 -0.97 1.94
C ARG A 107 -21.42 -1.42 0.73
N ARG A 108 -22.08 -1.96 -0.28
CA ARG A 108 -21.42 -2.56 -1.47
C ARG A 108 -20.56 -1.57 -2.28
N ASP A 109 -20.89 -0.29 -2.25
CA ASP A 109 -20.21 0.81 -2.97
C ASP A 109 -19.39 1.71 -2.03
N ALA A 110 -19.09 1.23 -0.82
CA ALA A 110 -18.25 1.98 0.12
C ALA A 110 -16.86 2.19 -0.49
N PRO A 111 -16.34 3.42 -0.49
CA PRO A 111 -14.98 3.65 -0.96
C PRO A 111 -13.96 3.03 -0.02
N GLU A 112 -12.87 2.54 -0.62
CA GLU A 112 -11.73 1.98 0.08
C GLU A 112 -10.66 3.05 0.26
N ALA A 113 -10.11 3.17 1.47
CA ALA A 113 -8.99 4.05 1.77
C ALA A 113 -7.67 3.34 1.42
N ASP A 114 -6.83 3.94 0.57
CA ASP A 114 -5.58 3.31 0.14
C ASP A 114 -4.69 2.97 1.34
N LEU A 115 -4.44 3.95 2.21
CA LEU A 115 -3.79 3.77 3.51
C LEU A 115 -4.57 4.53 4.59
N TRP A 116 -4.69 3.94 5.77
CA TRP A 116 -5.40 4.55 6.90
C TRP A 116 -4.64 4.40 8.21
N PHE A 117 -4.47 5.51 8.91
CA PHE A 117 -3.97 5.57 10.28
C PHE A 117 -5.16 5.78 11.23
N GLU A 118 -5.54 4.72 11.95
CA GLU A 118 -6.64 4.74 12.90
C GLU A 118 -6.40 5.69 14.06
N ASP A 119 -5.19 5.67 14.61
CA ASP A 119 -4.77 6.42 15.79
C ASP A 119 -4.93 7.94 15.65
N CYS A 120 -4.84 8.44 14.42
CA CYS A 120 -5.02 9.85 14.13
C CYS A 120 -6.16 10.16 13.13
N ARG A 121 -6.98 9.15 12.78
CA ARG A 121 -8.11 9.29 11.87
C ARG A 121 -7.73 9.95 10.55
N LEU A 122 -6.64 9.48 9.96
CA LEU A 122 -6.09 10.04 8.72
C LEU A 122 -6.11 9.00 7.61
N VAL A 123 -6.81 9.32 6.54
CA VAL A 123 -6.81 8.60 5.28
C VAL A 123 -5.78 9.23 4.34
N LEU A 124 -4.91 8.41 3.75
CA LEU A 124 -4.02 8.80 2.66
C LEU A 124 -4.55 8.18 1.38
N GLN A 125 -4.71 8.99 0.34
CA GLN A 125 -5.13 8.57 -1.00
C GLN A 125 -4.01 8.90 -1.98
N TYR A 126 -3.53 7.89 -2.72
CA TYR A 126 -2.52 8.13 -3.73
C TYR A 126 -3.16 8.56 -5.06
N ASP A 127 -2.88 9.77 -5.45
CA ASP A 127 -3.35 10.36 -6.70
C ASP A 127 -2.30 10.19 -7.79
N GLY A 128 -2.50 9.22 -8.69
CA GLY A 128 -1.66 9.07 -9.88
C GLY A 128 -1.72 10.30 -10.79
N GLU A 129 -0.65 10.56 -11.53
CA GLU A 129 -0.57 11.61 -12.56
C GLU A 129 -1.44 11.23 -13.78
N VAL A 130 -2.73 11.41 -13.67
CA VAL A 130 -3.64 11.25 -14.82
C VAL A 130 -4.38 12.57 -15.00
N HIS A 131 -4.52 13.03 -16.26
CA HIS A 131 -5.44 14.12 -16.59
C HIS A 131 -6.84 13.76 -16.10
N ARG A 132 -7.25 14.33 -14.96
CA ARG A 132 -8.52 14.01 -14.31
C ARG A 132 -9.65 14.65 -15.09
N SER A 133 -10.61 13.84 -15.52
CA SER A 133 -11.88 14.34 -16.05
C SER A 133 -12.71 15.00 -14.94
N ALA A 134 -13.67 15.86 -15.31
CA ALA A 134 -14.61 16.45 -14.35
C ALA A 134 -15.37 15.38 -13.54
N GLU A 135 -15.65 14.23 -14.16
CA GLU A 135 -16.31 13.09 -13.50
C GLU A 135 -15.44 12.44 -12.42
N GLN A 136 -14.11 12.41 -12.66
CA GLN A 136 -13.16 11.88 -11.68
C GLN A 136 -13.05 12.82 -10.47
N HIS A 137 -12.94 14.13 -10.70
CA HIS A 137 -12.98 15.12 -9.62
C HIS A 137 -14.25 15.01 -8.77
N ALA A 138 -15.42 14.82 -9.41
CA ALA A 138 -16.68 14.65 -8.70
C ALA A 138 -16.72 13.35 -7.86
N ARG A 139 -16.10 12.27 -8.33
CA ARG A 139 -15.98 11.03 -7.56
C ARG A 139 -15.04 11.18 -6.37
N ASP A 140 -13.89 11.83 -6.58
CA ASP A 140 -12.91 12.09 -5.51
C ASP A 140 -13.53 12.97 -4.42
N ALA A 141 -14.24 14.05 -4.78
CA ALA A 141 -14.94 14.91 -3.84
C ALA A 141 -16.01 14.15 -3.01
N ARG A 142 -16.77 13.23 -3.64
CA ARG A 142 -17.74 12.40 -2.93
C ARG A 142 -17.07 11.42 -1.96
N ARG A 143 -15.91 10.88 -2.34
CA ARG A 143 -15.11 10.00 -1.50
C ARG A 143 -14.56 10.76 -0.28
N ASP A 144 -14.05 11.95 -0.48
CA ASP A 144 -13.55 12.79 0.60
C ASP A 144 -14.68 13.20 1.57
N GLN A 145 -15.86 13.56 1.03
CA GLN A 145 -17.03 13.83 1.84
C GLN A 145 -17.44 12.60 2.66
N TYR A 146 -17.44 11.40 2.06
CA TYR A 146 -17.74 10.14 2.76
C TYR A 146 -16.81 9.90 3.94
N TYR A 147 -15.51 10.18 3.80
CA TYR A 147 -14.55 10.06 4.89
C TYR A 147 -14.75 11.14 5.95
N ALA A 148 -14.99 12.38 5.54
CA ALA A 148 -15.23 13.50 6.46
C ALA A 148 -16.49 13.28 7.34
N GLU A 149 -17.58 12.75 6.79
CA GLU A 149 -18.78 12.37 7.53
C GLU A 149 -18.53 11.31 8.61
N ARG A 150 -17.42 10.55 8.50
CA ARG A 150 -16.95 9.56 9.49
C ARG A 150 -15.86 10.07 10.39
N GLY A 151 -15.64 11.38 10.39
CA GLY A 151 -14.62 12.03 11.22
C GLY A 151 -13.19 11.74 10.78
N GLN A 152 -12.99 11.30 9.53
CA GLN A 152 -11.68 11.08 8.97
C GLN A 152 -11.20 12.33 8.23
N MET A 153 -9.91 12.62 8.32
CA MET A 153 -9.25 13.59 7.49
C MET A 153 -8.65 12.87 6.27
N THR A 154 -8.77 13.44 5.08
CA THR A 154 -8.11 12.91 3.88
C THR A 154 -6.90 13.75 3.52
N LEU A 155 -5.79 13.09 3.19
CA LEU A 155 -4.60 13.69 2.60
C LEU A 155 -4.31 13.02 1.25
N HIS A 156 -4.30 13.83 0.20
CA HIS A 156 -3.93 13.38 -1.14
C HIS A 156 -2.41 13.38 -1.31
N VAL A 157 -1.87 12.26 -1.78
CA VAL A 157 -0.45 12.03 -2.05
C VAL A 157 -0.25 11.96 -3.55
N THR A 158 0.71 12.71 -4.06
CA THR A 158 0.94 12.89 -5.51
C THR A 158 2.35 12.47 -5.91
N GLY A 159 2.63 12.44 -7.21
CA GLY A 159 3.97 12.20 -7.75
C GLY A 159 5.03 13.18 -7.22
N ARG A 160 4.65 14.41 -6.87
CA ARG A 160 5.55 15.37 -6.23
C ARG A 160 6.06 14.88 -4.88
N ASP A 161 5.18 14.30 -4.06
CA ASP A 161 5.56 13.77 -2.75
C ASP A 161 6.56 12.62 -2.88
N VAL A 162 6.46 11.81 -3.94
CA VAL A 162 7.45 10.77 -4.27
C VAL A 162 8.83 11.38 -4.48
N GLY A 163 8.92 12.44 -5.28
CA GLY A 163 10.18 13.16 -5.57
C GLY A 163 10.80 13.80 -4.33
N GLU A 164 9.99 14.17 -3.35
CA GLU A 164 10.39 14.79 -2.08
C GLU A 164 10.56 13.76 -0.93
N GLY A 165 10.59 12.44 -1.23
CA GLY A 165 10.75 11.38 -0.23
C GLY A 165 9.62 11.32 0.78
N TYR A 166 8.42 11.77 0.40
CA TYR A 166 7.21 11.83 1.24
C TYR A 166 7.31 12.71 2.50
N ALA A 167 8.29 13.62 2.56
CA ALA A 167 8.51 14.47 3.75
C ALA A 167 7.25 15.21 4.21
N ARG A 168 6.48 15.82 3.27
CA ARG A 168 5.21 16.50 3.57
C ARG A 168 4.18 15.56 4.20
N VAL A 169 4.11 14.31 3.70
CA VAL A 169 3.13 13.31 4.17
C VAL A 169 3.49 12.85 5.57
N ILE A 170 4.78 12.54 5.82
CA ILE A 170 5.31 12.15 7.13
C ILE A 170 5.00 13.25 8.16
N GLU A 171 5.32 14.51 7.83
CA GLU A 171 5.03 15.65 8.70
C GLU A 171 3.53 15.80 8.99
N ALA A 172 2.67 15.60 7.99
CA ALA A 172 1.22 15.68 8.16
C ALA A 172 0.68 14.60 9.11
N VAL A 173 1.18 13.36 9.03
CA VAL A 173 0.82 12.29 9.96
C VAL A 173 1.24 12.65 11.39
N LEU A 174 2.49 13.10 11.59
CA LEU A 174 2.99 13.51 12.91
C LEU A 174 2.16 14.65 13.51
N ARG A 175 1.89 15.67 12.70
CA ARG A 175 1.05 16.81 13.11
C ARG A 175 -0.36 16.38 13.50
N ARG A 176 -0.96 15.47 12.73
CA ARG A 176 -2.31 14.98 13.00
C ARG A 176 -2.37 14.16 14.28
N ARG A 177 -1.36 13.32 14.56
CA ARG A 177 -1.22 12.60 15.83
C ARG A 177 -1.15 13.55 17.02
N ALA A 178 -0.33 14.60 16.91
CA ALA A 178 -0.21 15.62 17.97
C ALA A 178 -1.55 16.35 18.22
N GLN A 179 -2.33 16.65 17.17
CA GLN A 179 -3.65 17.26 17.31
C GLN A 179 -4.61 16.35 18.08
N VAL A 180 -4.71 15.08 17.68
CA VAL A 180 -5.62 14.12 18.32
C VAL A 180 -5.23 13.88 19.78
N SER A 181 -3.93 13.80 20.09
CA SER A 181 -3.44 13.64 21.46
C SER A 181 -3.75 14.84 22.34
N ASN A 182 -3.89 16.04 21.78
CA ASN A 182 -4.21 17.28 22.49
C ASN A 182 -5.72 17.57 22.59
N GLY A 183 -6.58 16.63 22.17
CA GLY A 183 -8.03 16.71 22.39
C GLY A 183 -8.80 17.53 21.35
N TRP A 184 -8.31 17.62 20.11
CA TRP A 184 -9.02 18.25 18.96
C TRP A 184 -9.63 17.20 18.04
#